data_f1b62a132b7430ab7f33361912054a07
#
_entry.id   f1b62a132b7430ab7f33361912054a07
#
_cell.length_a   1.000
_cell.length_b   1.000
_cell.length_c   1.000
_cell.angle_alpha   90.00
_cell.angle_beta   90.00
_cell.angle_gamma   90.00
#
_symmetry.space_group_name_H-M   'P 1'
#
loop_
_entity.id
_entity.type
_entity.pdbx_description
1 polymer ?
#
loop_
_entity_poly.entity_id
_entity_poly.type
_entity_poly.pdbx_seq_one_letter_code
_entity_poly.pdbx_strand_id
1 'polypeptide(L)'
;MYYIAADFGAGSGRVIVGCINNNELTLDEIHRFPNRQINLGGRVYWDFLALFEELKNGLKKAFKKYGPHIRSIGIDTWGVDFGLIDENGRLISNPVCYRDTRTAGILAKAFEQLPKEQFFRLAGNQFMEINTVFQLYSAVLENDAALKSAKKLLFMPDLFAYFLTGKAANEYTIASTSQMMNSISREWDDTIFSKLSLPKNLMQKIVLPGTIIGEITGDLQKELGGTCNVVAVGSHDTASALAAIAAEGDEWAFISSGTWSLMGTITPTPLLTPEVLTADFTNEGAVSGDIRLLKNITGLWLLQSLVKEWTAQGMNCDYSRMVAEGEKSDCESTIDVNDSRFTAPKSMKQAIDDYCRETNQRIPQSQGDYMRLVCLSLANEYARVKQELELSTGRRITTIYIVGGGSQNALLNKLTAQKTGCKVVAGPVEATAIGNIKVQARAAGELKDNDTPILKGNGMALKTYLPQS
;
A
#
# COMPACT_ATOMS: atom_id res chain seq x y z
N MET A 1 23.62 3.86 13.86
CA MET A 1 23.70 3.33 12.48
C MET A 1 22.65 3.98 11.60
N TYR A 2 22.89 4.03 10.29
CA TYR A 2 21.97 4.65 9.32
C TYR A 2 21.39 3.59 8.39
N TYR A 3 20.10 3.73 8.09
CA TYR A 3 19.33 2.86 7.23
C TYR A 3 18.58 3.70 6.21
N ILE A 4 18.51 3.25 4.96
CA ILE A 4 17.75 3.94 3.91
C ILE A 4 16.42 3.24 3.72
N ALA A 5 15.32 3.97 3.86
CA ALA A 5 14.01 3.56 3.38
C ALA A 5 13.72 4.25 2.04
N ALA A 6 13.52 3.46 0.99
CA ALA A 6 13.04 3.92 -0.30
C ALA A 6 11.55 3.55 -0.41
N ASP A 7 10.69 4.53 -0.17
CA ASP A 7 9.23 4.40 -0.08
C ASP A 7 8.59 4.96 -1.36
N PHE A 8 8.02 4.08 -2.17
CA PHE A 8 7.37 4.41 -3.43
C PHE A 8 5.86 4.24 -3.32
N GLY A 9 5.16 5.35 -3.15
CA GLY A 9 3.69 5.35 -3.28
C GLY A 9 3.23 5.54 -4.74
N ALA A 10 1.94 5.30 -4.99
CA ALA A 10 1.34 5.46 -6.32
C ALA A 10 1.37 6.91 -6.87
N GLY A 11 1.58 7.91 -6.03
CA GLY A 11 1.62 9.32 -6.45
C GLY A 11 2.98 10.01 -6.28
N SER A 12 3.85 9.51 -5.41
CA SER A 12 5.17 10.06 -5.14
C SER A 12 6.08 9.03 -4.50
N GLY A 13 7.40 9.19 -4.67
CA GLY A 13 8.40 8.40 -3.97
C GLY A 13 9.28 9.26 -3.07
N ARG A 14 9.92 8.62 -2.11
CA ARG A 14 10.83 9.26 -1.15
C ARG A 14 12.03 8.37 -0.85
N VAL A 15 13.16 9.00 -0.61
CA VAL A 15 14.33 8.35 -0.01
C VAL A 15 14.58 9.00 1.34
N ILE A 16 14.46 8.24 2.40
CA ILE A 16 14.53 8.68 3.79
C ILE A 16 15.67 7.93 4.46
N VAL A 17 16.53 8.64 5.18
CA VAL A 17 17.56 8.03 6.03
C VAL A 17 17.09 8.03 7.47
N GLY A 18 17.00 6.85 8.07
CA GLY A 18 16.77 6.70 9.50
C GLY A 18 18.06 6.48 10.26
N CYS A 19 18.20 7.14 11.40
CA CYS A 19 19.26 6.92 12.35
C CYS A 19 18.71 6.30 13.62
N ILE A 20 19.22 5.10 13.97
CA ILE A 20 18.92 4.47 15.25
C ILE A 20 20.16 4.67 16.16
N ASN A 21 19.95 5.32 17.29
CA ASN A 21 20.96 5.55 18.32
C ASN A 21 20.33 5.53 19.70
N ASN A 22 20.87 4.71 20.64
CA ASN A 22 20.36 4.59 22.00
C ASN A 22 18.84 4.38 22.10
N ASN A 23 18.30 3.51 21.25
CA ASN A 23 16.86 3.23 21.13
C ASN A 23 15.99 4.46 20.69
N GLU A 24 16.62 5.47 20.11
CA GLU A 24 15.91 6.60 19.48
C GLU A 24 16.04 6.49 17.96
N LEU A 25 14.92 6.72 17.24
CA LEU A 25 14.87 6.77 15.78
C LEU A 25 14.56 8.20 15.33
N THR A 26 15.45 8.74 14.50
CA THR A 26 15.24 10.00 13.79
C THR A 26 15.22 9.75 12.29
N LEU A 27 14.45 10.55 11.54
CA LEU A 27 14.34 10.48 10.09
C LEU A 27 14.84 11.78 9.43
N ASP A 28 15.47 11.59 8.26
CA ASP A 28 15.91 12.68 7.40
C ASP A 28 15.45 12.38 5.96
N GLU A 29 14.47 13.12 5.45
CA GLU A 29 14.01 13.00 4.08
C GLU A 29 15.06 13.62 3.14
N ILE A 30 15.77 12.76 2.41
CA ILE A 30 16.88 13.13 1.53
C ILE A 30 16.40 13.53 0.15
N HIS A 31 15.34 12.88 -0.33
CA HIS A 31 14.85 13.08 -1.68
C HIS A 31 13.37 12.74 -1.78
N ARG A 32 12.62 13.57 -2.50
CA ARG A 32 11.20 13.36 -2.83
C ARG A 32 10.99 13.65 -4.31
N PHE A 33 10.17 12.83 -4.95
CA PHE A 33 9.90 12.93 -6.38
C PHE A 33 8.47 12.46 -6.70
N PRO A 34 7.87 12.95 -7.81
CA PRO A 34 6.57 12.48 -8.26
C PRO A 34 6.69 11.09 -8.89
N ASN A 35 5.68 10.25 -8.68
CA ASN A 35 5.48 9.02 -9.44
C ASN A 35 4.42 9.29 -10.51
N ARG A 36 4.80 9.17 -11.78
CA ARG A 36 3.95 9.48 -12.92
C ARG A 36 3.54 8.24 -13.69
N GLN A 37 2.29 8.24 -14.10
CA GLN A 37 1.76 7.26 -15.04
C GLN A 37 1.89 7.82 -16.46
N ILE A 38 2.25 6.95 -17.41
CA ILE A 38 2.44 7.30 -18.82
C ILE A 38 1.42 6.54 -19.65
N ASN A 39 0.61 7.29 -20.40
CA ASN A 39 -0.30 6.70 -21.39
C ASN A 39 0.44 6.58 -22.74
N LEU A 40 0.58 5.37 -23.23
CA LEU A 40 1.24 5.09 -24.51
C LEU A 40 0.57 3.90 -25.21
N GLY A 41 0.17 4.08 -26.46
CA GLY A 41 -0.36 2.98 -27.27
C GLY A 41 -1.61 2.29 -26.71
N GLY A 42 -2.45 3.02 -25.98
CA GLY A 42 -3.66 2.48 -25.34
C GLY A 42 -3.43 1.74 -24.03
N ARG A 43 -2.23 1.79 -23.48
CA ARG A 43 -1.85 1.23 -22.17
C ARG A 43 -1.40 2.32 -21.20
N VAL A 44 -1.51 2.05 -19.92
CA VAL A 44 -1.01 2.90 -18.85
C VAL A 44 0.21 2.22 -18.22
N TYR A 45 1.34 2.90 -18.20
CA TYR A 45 2.61 2.38 -17.67
C TYR A 45 3.09 3.17 -16.46
N TRP A 46 3.86 2.52 -15.59
CA TRP A 46 4.76 3.18 -14.67
C TRP A 46 6.08 3.52 -15.40
N ASP A 47 6.60 4.71 -15.21
CA ASP A 47 7.94 5.06 -15.73
C ASP A 47 9.03 4.52 -14.80
N PHE A 48 9.25 3.20 -14.86
CA PHE A 48 10.23 2.53 -14.01
C PHE A 48 11.64 3.09 -14.20
N LEU A 49 12.01 3.45 -15.43
CA LEU A 49 13.33 3.98 -15.70
C LEU A 49 13.56 5.32 -14.99
N ALA A 50 12.58 6.22 -15.03
CA ALA A 50 12.63 7.46 -14.28
C ALA A 50 12.63 7.22 -12.77
N LEU A 51 11.80 6.31 -12.27
CA LEU A 51 11.76 5.97 -10.85
C LEU A 51 13.09 5.39 -10.35
N PHE A 52 13.74 4.55 -11.15
CA PHE A 52 15.05 4.00 -10.81
C PHE A 52 16.15 5.09 -10.81
N GLU A 53 16.08 6.04 -11.74
CA GLU A 53 16.98 7.21 -11.74
C GLU A 53 16.76 8.09 -10.50
N GLU A 54 15.51 8.32 -10.09
CA GLU A 54 15.20 9.05 -8.86
C GLU A 54 15.68 8.31 -7.60
N LEU A 55 15.58 6.98 -7.57
CA LEU A 55 16.20 6.16 -6.52
C LEU A 55 17.71 6.40 -6.46
N LYS A 56 18.42 6.35 -7.59
CA LYS A 56 19.86 6.60 -7.65
C LYS A 56 20.23 8.01 -7.17
N ASN A 57 19.43 9.02 -7.57
CA ASN A 57 19.62 10.41 -7.12
C ASN A 57 19.49 10.52 -5.60
N GLY A 58 18.52 9.86 -5.00
CA GLY A 58 18.37 9.79 -3.56
C GLY A 58 19.54 9.07 -2.87
N LEU A 59 19.99 7.95 -3.42
CA LEU A 59 21.12 7.18 -2.89
C LEU A 59 22.44 7.97 -2.96
N LYS A 60 22.72 8.66 -4.08
CA LYS A 60 23.90 9.56 -4.22
C LYS A 60 23.90 10.64 -3.12
N LYS A 61 22.75 11.25 -2.85
CA LYS A 61 22.62 12.26 -1.78
C LYS A 61 22.85 11.65 -0.40
N ALA A 62 22.28 10.45 -0.14
CA ALA A 62 22.42 9.74 1.12
C ALA A 62 23.89 9.33 1.37
N PHE A 63 24.56 8.70 0.39
CA PHE A 63 25.96 8.32 0.51
C PHE A 63 26.89 9.54 0.66
N LYS A 64 26.61 10.63 -0.06
CA LYS A 64 27.37 11.88 0.12
C LYS A 64 27.27 12.43 1.54
N LYS A 65 26.09 12.33 2.18
CA LYS A 65 25.83 12.91 3.51
C LYS A 65 26.29 12.00 4.66
N TYR A 66 26.05 10.70 4.53
CA TYR A 66 26.23 9.74 5.61
C TYR A 66 27.38 8.73 5.37
N GLY A 67 27.85 8.62 4.14
CA GLY A 67 29.03 7.84 3.75
C GLY A 67 28.95 6.36 4.17
N PRO A 68 30.05 5.82 4.71
CA PRO A 68 30.17 4.40 5.04
C PRO A 68 29.34 3.98 6.27
N HIS A 69 28.66 4.92 6.92
CA HIS A 69 27.81 4.62 8.07
C HIS A 69 26.43 4.08 7.70
N ILE A 70 26.09 4.07 6.39
CA ILE A 70 24.87 3.46 5.88
C ILE A 70 25.01 1.94 5.90
N ARG A 71 24.13 1.27 6.66
CA ARG A 71 24.15 -0.18 6.84
C ARG A 71 23.43 -0.93 5.72
N SER A 72 22.24 -0.47 5.38
CA SER A 72 21.40 -1.10 4.35
C SER A 72 20.35 -0.15 3.76
N ILE A 73 19.74 -0.62 2.70
CA ILE A 73 18.53 -0.05 2.09
C ILE A 73 17.42 -1.10 2.06
N GLY A 74 16.21 -0.69 2.43
CA GLY A 74 14.97 -1.41 2.21
C GLY A 74 14.08 -0.66 1.23
N ILE A 75 13.36 -1.39 0.38
CA ILE A 75 12.49 -0.83 -0.65
C ILE A 75 11.08 -1.34 -0.43
N ASP A 76 10.12 -0.46 -0.32
CA ASP A 76 8.70 -0.75 -0.30
C ASP A 76 7.97 0.04 -1.38
N THR A 77 6.90 -0.54 -1.89
CA THR A 77 6.07 0.05 -2.93
C THR A 77 4.59 -0.27 -2.72
N TRP A 78 3.74 0.29 -3.59
CA TRP A 78 2.36 -0.18 -3.75
C TRP A 78 2.33 -1.64 -4.20
N GLY A 79 1.20 -2.32 -3.96
CA GLY A 79 1.00 -3.74 -4.29
C GLY A 79 0.74 -4.02 -5.77
N VAL A 80 0.62 -5.28 -6.07
CA VAL A 80 0.09 -5.94 -7.28
C VAL A 80 0.84 -5.78 -8.61
N ASP A 81 1.62 -4.72 -8.82
CA ASP A 81 2.30 -4.47 -10.08
C ASP A 81 3.68 -5.14 -10.17
N PHE A 82 4.08 -5.46 -11.39
CA PHE A 82 5.28 -6.22 -11.67
C PHE A 82 5.97 -5.81 -12.97
N GLY A 83 7.27 -6.11 -13.07
CA GLY A 83 8.05 -6.05 -14.30
C GLY A 83 8.49 -7.43 -14.78
N LEU A 84 8.77 -7.53 -16.07
CA LEU A 84 9.22 -8.74 -16.74
C LEU A 84 10.68 -8.59 -17.18
N ILE A 85 11.49 -9.59 -16.87
CA ILE A 85 12.93 -9.64 -17.18
C ILE A 85 13.19 -10.73 -18.23
N ASP A 86 14.00 -10.40 -19.23
CA ASP A 86 14.41 -11.32 -20.32
C ASP A 86 15.54 -12.28 -19.87
N GLU A 87 16.01 -13.11 -20.80
CA GLU A 87 17.10 -14.06 -20.59
C GLU A 87 18.46 -13.40 -20.33
N ASN A 88 18.64 -12.15 -20.77
CA ASN A 88 19.86 -11.38 -20.58
C ASN A 88 19.82 -10.53 -19.29
N GLY A 89 18.76 -10.65 -18.50
CA GLY A 89 18.58 -9.87 -17.28
C GLY A 89 18.10 -8.43 -17.50
N ARG A 90 17.52 -8.12 -18.65
CA ARG A 90 17.05 -6.78 -19.02
C ARG A 90 15.55 -6.66 -18.80
N LEU A 91 15.11 -5.46 -18.43
CA LEU A 91 13.70 -5.11 -18.40
C LEU A 91 13.13 -5.12 -19.82
N ILE A 92 12.08 -5.91 -20.07
CA ILE A 92 11.48 -6.05 -21.40
C ILE A 92 10.70 -4.79 -21.79
N SER A 93 9.95 -4.26 -20.83
CA SER A 93 9.15 -3.02 -20.99
C SER A 93 8.91 -2.37 -19.63
N ASN A 94 8.53 -1.11 -19.63
CA ASN A 94 8.00 -0.50 -18.42
C ASN A 94 6.81 -1.32 -17.86
N PRO A 95 6.70 -1.51 -16.53
CA PRO A 95 5.58 -2.19 -15.90
C PRO A 95 4.25 -1.54 -16.24
N VAL A 96 3.24 -2.34 -16.58
CA VAL A 96 1.88 -1.84 -16.81
C VAL A 96 1.26 -1.49 -15.46
N CYS A 97 0.65 -0.31 -15.36
CA CYS A 97 0.01 0.17 -14.16
C CYS A 97 -1.28 -0.60 -13.86
N TYR A 98 -1.55 -0.90 -12.60
CA TYR A 98 -2.79 -1.56 -12.17
C TYR A 98 -4.09 -0.79 -12.55
N ARG A 99 -3.97 0.49 -12.91
CA ARG A 99 -5.09 1.31 -13.41
C ARG A 99 -5.36 1.15 -14.91
N ASP A 100 -4.57 0.32 -15.60
CA ASP A 100 -4.81 -0.02 -17.00
C ASP A 100 -6.12 -0.80 -17.15
N THR A 101 -6.85 -0.54 -18.22
CA THR A 101 -8.16 -1.16 -18.47
C THR A 101 -8.09 -2.59 -18.99
N ARG A 102 -6.88 -3.16 -19.20
CA ARG A 102 -6.69 -4.53 -19.73
C ARG A 102 -7.37 -5.62 -18.90
N THR A 103 -7.63 -5.36 -17.63
CA THR A 103 -8.26 -6.32 -16.71
C THR A 103 -9.77 -6.12 -16.57
N ALA A 104 -10.37 -5.17 -17.29
CA ALA A 104 -11.80 -4.93 -17.21
C ALA A 104 -12.61 -6.20 -17.59
N GLY A 105 -13.47 -6.68 -16.69
CA GLY A 105 -14.29 -7.87 -16.87
C GLY A 105 -13.53 -9.20 -16.78
N ILE A 106 -12.25 -9.20 -16.38
CA ILE A 106 -11.43 -10.40 -16.32
C ILE A 106 -11.87 -11.40 -15.25
N LEU A 107 -12.49 -10.92 -14.16
CA LEU A 107 -12.96 -11.76 -13.06
C LEU A 107 -13.92 -12.86 -13.53
N ALA A 108 -14.89 -12.51 -14.37
CA ALA A 108 -15.86 -13.48 -14.90
C ALA A 108 -15.15 -14.62 -15.64
N LYS A 109 -14.19 -14.29 -16.52
CA LYS A 109 -13.42 -15.28 -17.28
C LYS A 109 -12.54 -16.16 -16.35
N ALA A 110 -11.97 -15.57 -15.30
CA ALA A 110 -11.17 -16.31 -14.33
C ALA A 110 -12.02 -17.29 -13.53
N PHE A 111 -13.24 -16.89 -13.13
CA PHE A 111 -14.14 -17.74 -12.35
C PHE A 111 -14.74 -18.91 -13.17
N GLU A 112 -14.77 -18.83 -14.50
CA GLU A 112 -15.08 -19.95 -15.38
C GLU A 112 -14.01 -21.05 -15.28
N GLN A 113 -12.72 -20.70 -15.05
CA GLN A 113 -11.62 -21.64 -14.95
C GLN A 113 -11.37 -22.13 -13.52
N LEU A 114 -11.57 -21.25 -12.53
CA LEU A 114 -11.38 -21.51 -11.11
C LEU A 114 -12.51 -20.83 -10.32
N PRO A 115 -13.50 -21.59 -9.82
CA PRO A 115 -14.65 -21.03 -9.11
C PRO A 115 -14.24 -20.15 -7.93
N LYS A 116 -14.96 -19.05 -7.70
CA LYS A 116 -14.65 -17.98 -6.73
C LYS A 116 -14.34 -18.53 -5.34
N GLU A 117 -15.15 -19.43 -4.81
CA GLU A 117 -14.99 -20.03 -3.48
C GLU A 117 -13.75 -20.91 -3.39
N GLN A 118 -13.44 -21.65 -4.46
CA GLN A 118 -12.23 -22.47 -4.52
C GLN A 118 -10.99 -21.59 -4.59
N PHE A 119 -11.03 -20.54 -5.41
CA PHE A 119 -9.94 -19.59 -5.55
C PHE A 119 -9.65 -18.90 -4.22
N PHE A 120 -10.70 -18.43 -3.52
CA PHE A 120 -10.55 -17.80 -2.21
C PHE A 120 -9.92 -18.74 -1.18
N ARG A 121 -10.33 -20.02 -1.14
CA ARG A 121 -9.76 -21.02 -0.21
C ARG A 121 -8.26 -21.28 -0.46
N LEU A 122 -7.75 -21.02 -1.64
CA LEU A 122 -6.32 -21.15 -1.96
C LEU A 122 -5.56 -19.87 -1.59
N ALA A 123 -5.97 -18.73 -2.12
CA ALA A 123 -5.22 -17.47 -2.04
C ALA A 123 -5.66 -16.56 -0.88
N GLY A 124 -6.95 -16.59 -0.51
CA GLY A 124 -7.50 -15.79 0.59
C GLY A 124 -7.64 -14.30 0.31
N ASN A 125 -7.43 -13.86 -0.92
CA ASN A 125 -7.44 -12.43 -1.27
C ASN A 125 -8.83 -11.93 -1.65
N GLN A 126 -9.09 -10.65 -1.37
CA GLN A 126 -10.18 -9.86 -1.94
C GLN A 126 -10.09 -9.87 -3.46
N PHE A 127 -11.22 -10.10 -4.15
CA PHE A 127 -11.24 -10.13 -5.61
C PHE A 127 -11.31 -8.71 -6.18
N MET A 128 -10.19 -8.26 -6.72
CA MET A 128 -10.08 -6.97 -7.41
C MET A 128 -9.43 -7.19 -8.79
N GLU A 129 -9.97 -6.58 -9.83
CA GLU A 129 -9.42 -6.69 -11.20
C GLU A 129 -7.94 -6.28 -11.30
N ILE A 130 -7.48 -5.46 -10.34
CA ILE A 130 -6.11 -4.96 -10.26
C ILE A 130 -5.09 -6.00 -9.75
N ASN A 131 -5.52 -7.11 -9.12
CA ASN A 131 -4.60 -8.08 -8.56
C ASN A 131 -3.72 -8.70 -9.64
N THR A 132 -2.49 -9.02 -9.29
CA THR A 132 -1.46 -9.50 -10.21
C THR A 132 -1.93 -10.70 -11.04
N VAL A 133 -2.63 -11.64 -10.41
CA VAL A 133 -3.16 -12.84 -11.09
C VAL A 133 -4.02 -12.48 -12.29
N PHE A 134 -4.87 -11.46 -12.17
CA PHE A 134 -5.76 -11.02 -13.26
C PHE A 134 -5.02 -10.21 -14.31
N GLN A 135 -4.04 -9.41 -13.91
CA GLN A 135 -3.14 -8.72 -14.83
C GLN A 135 -2.35 -9.74 -15.69
N LEU A 136 -1.81 -10.78 -15.05
CA LEU A 136 -1.06 -11.83 -15.73
C LEU A 136 -1.98 -12.69 -16.61
N TYR A 137 -3.19 -13.02 -16.13
CA TYR A 137 -4.19 -13.77 -16.89
C TYR A 137 -4.65 -13.00 -18.13
N SER A 138 -4.86 -11.67 -18.02
CA SER A 138 -5.13 -10.83 -19.19
C SER A 138 -4.00 -10.91 -20.22
N ALA A 139 -2.74 -10.83 -19.80
CA ALA A 139 -1.59 -10.95 -20.69
C ALA A 139 -1.51 -12.34 -21.37
N VAL A 140 -1.89 -13.42 -20.67
CA VAL A 140 -2.01 -14.76 -21.25
C VAL A 140 -3.10 -14.78 -22.34
N LEU A 141 -4.28 -14.26 -22.05
CA LEU A 141 -5.40 -14.23 -22.99
C LEU A 141 -5.12 -13.35 -24.22
N GLU A 142 -4.40 -12.26 -24.05
CA GLU A 142 -3.96 -11.37 -25.14
C GLU A 142 -2.79 -11.94 -25.93
N ASN A 143 -2.22 -13.07 -25.50
CA ASN A 143 -1.04 -13.69 -26.13
C ASN A 143 0.17 -12.73 -26.17
N ASP A 144 0.38 -11.99 -25.06
CA ASP A 144 1.32 -10.90 -24.93
C ASP A 144 2.76 -11.31 -25.28
N ALA A 145 3.42 -10.54 -26.13
CA ALA A 145 4.78 -10.81 -26.60
C ALA A 145 5.84 -10.62 -25.50
N ALA A 146 5.65 -9.65 -24.61
CA ALA A 146 6.55 -9.42 -23.50
C ALA A 146 6.51 -10.60 -22.52
N LEU A 147 5.32 -11.13 -22.22
CA LEU A 147 5.16 -12.30 -21.37
C LEU A 147 5.84 -13.54 -21.96
N LYS A 148 5.76 -13.75 -23.29
CA LYS A 148 6.43 -14.89 -23.97
C LYS A 148 7.94 -14.82 -23.91
N SER A 149 8.50 -13.62 -23.92
CA SER A 149 9.95 -13.40 -23.89
C SER A 149 10.51 -13.40 -22.47
N ALA A 150 9.63 -13.34 -21.47
CA ALA A 150 10.02 -13.23 -20.07
C ALA A 150 10.69 -14.50 -19.53
N LYS A 151 11.65 -14.33 -18.63
CA LYS A 151 12.29 -15.36 -17.82
C LYS A 151 12.10 -15.17 -16.32
N LYS A 152 11.76 -13.95 -15.88
CA LYS A 152 11.44 -13.66 -14.48
C LYS A 152 10.30 -12.66 -14.41
N LEU A 153 9.45 -12.84 -13.40
CA LEU A 153 8.48 -11.86 -12.94
C LEU A 153 8.96 -11.34 -11.58
N LEU A 154 9.08 -10.02 -11.47
CA LEU A 154 9.48 -9.35 -10.23
C LEU A 154 8.45 -8.28 -9.88
N PHE A 155 7.92 -8.31 -8.66
CA PHE A 155 7.07 -7.22 -8.19
C PHE A 155 7.84 -5.92 -8.12
N MET A 156 7.17 -4.80 -8.05
CA MET A 156 7.83 -3.50 -8.14
C MET A 156 9.01 -3.35 -7.16
N PRO A 157 8.91 -3.66 -5.84
CA PRO A 157 10.05 -3.53 -4.93
C PRO A 157 11.17 -4.53 -5.25
N ASP A 158 10.80 -5.75 -5.66
CA ASP A 158 11.76 -6.78 -6.07
C ASP A 158 12.52 -6.39 -7.34
N LEU A 159 11.85 -5.68 -8.26
CA LEU A 159 12.44 -5.16 -9.48
C LEU A 159 13.53 -4.11 -9.18
N PHE A 160 13.26 -3.18 -8.25
CA PHE A 160 14.28 -2.25 -7.77
C PHE A 160 15.45 -2.98 -7.10
N ALA A 161 15.16 -3.94 -6.21
CA ALA A 161 16.18 -4.73 -5.52
C ALA A 161 17.04 -5.52 -6.52
N TYR A 162 16.42 -6.09 -7.56
CA TYR A 162 17.11 -6.80 -8.62
C TYR A 162 18.10 -5.90 -9.38
N PHE A 163 17.66 -4.71 -9.81
CA PHE A 163 18.56 -3.80 -10.53
C PHE A 163 19.66 -3.19 -9.64
N LEU A 164 19.48 -3.17 -8.31
CA LEU A 164 20.55 -2.79 -7.40
C LEU A 164 21.57 -3.91 -7.18
N THR A 165 21.14 -5.19 -7.14
CA THR A 165 21.96 -6.31 -6.64
C THR A 165 22.28 -7.38 -7.68
N GLY A 166 21.56 -7.43 -8.80
CA GLY A 166 21.59 -8.53 -9.78
C GLY A 166 20.91 -9.81 -9.29
N LYS A 167 20.33 -9.85 -8.07
CA LYS A 167 19.70 -11.04 -7.50
C LYS A 167 18.18 -10.95 -7.53
N ALA A 168 17.54 -12.01 -8.04
CA ALA A 168 16.08 -12.09 -8.17
C ALA A 168 15.47 -12.89 -7.00
N ALA A 169 14.46 -12.31 -6.36
CA ALA A 169 13.62 -12.93 -5.35
C ALA A 169 12.24 -12.27 -5.40
N ASN A 170 11.21 -12.88 -4.80
CA ASN A 170 9.93 -12.23 -4.53
C ASN A 170 9.75 -12.14 -3.01
N GLU A 171 9.57 -10.93 -2.49
CA GLU A 171 9.37 -10.76 -1.05
C GLU A 171 7.95 -11.15 -0.64
N TYR A 172 7.79 -11.75 0.53
CA TYR A 172 6.56 -12.38 1.03
C TYR A 172 5.36 -11.41 1.12
N THR A 173 5.56 -10.22 1.67
CA THR A 173 4.44 -9.30 1.91
C THR A 173 3.88 -8.75 0.60
N ILE A 174 4.73 -8.48 -0.39
CA ILE A 174 4.29 -8.07 -1.73
C ILE A 174 3.76 -9.26 -2.53
N ALA A 175 4.38 -10.44 -2.45
CA ALA A 175 3.91 -11.65 -3.10
C ALA A 175 2.51 -12.04 -2.65
N SER A 176 2.17 -11.81 -1.39
CA SER A 176 0.86 -12.10 -0.82
C SER A 176 -0.28 -11.24 -1.40
N THR A 177 0.03 -10.08 -2.01
CA THR A 177 -0.97 -9.24 -2.68
C THR A 177 -1.37 -9.76 -4.05
N SER A 178 -0.59 -10.69 -4.61
CA SER A 178 -0.69 -11.14 -5.99
C SER A 178 -1.92 -12.00 -6.30
N GLN A 179 -2.50 -12.63 -5.27
CA GLN A 179 -3.53 -13.68 -5.41
C GLN A 179 -3.04 -14.94 -6.17
N MET A 180 -1.71 -15.17 -6.19
CA MET A 180 -1.09 -16.36 -6.80
C MET A 180 -0.38 -17.26 -5.78
N MET A 181 -0.23 -16.77 -4.56
CA MET A 181 0.36 -17.51 -3.44
C MET A 181 -0.73 -18.24 -2.66
N ASN A 182 -0.48 -19.48 -2.26
CA ASN A 182 -1.34 -20.18 -1.30
C ASN A 182 -1.15 -19.55 0.08
N SER A 183 -2.22 -19.08 0.68
CA SER A 183 -2.18 -18.32 1.95
C SER A 183 -1.76 -19.19 3.15
N ILE A 184 -1.93 -20.51 3.08
CA ILE A 184 -1.56 -21.44 4.15
C ILE A 184 -0.10 -21.90 4.00
N SER A 185 0.27 -22.43 2.81
CA SER A 185 1.63 -22.94 2.56
C SER A 185 2.66 -21.82 2.34
N ARG A 186 2.21 -20.62 1.96
CA ARG A 186 3.04 -19.45 1.60
C ARG A 186 3.96 -19.70 0.40
N GLU A 187 3.57 -20.63 -0.47
CA GLU A 187 4.24 -20.96 -1.71
C GLU A 187 3.34 -20.60 -2.91
N TRP A 188 3.92 -20.52 -4.10
CA TRP A 188 3.16 -20.33 -5.33
C TRP A 188 2.22 -21.50 -5.58
N ASP A 189 0.92 -21.25 -5.70
CA ASP A 189 -0.13 -22.29 -5.75
C ASP A 189 -0.25 -22.94 -7.12
N ASP A 190 0.10 -24.23 -7.22
CA ASP A 190 0.06 -24.98 -8.47
C ASP A 190 -1.33 -25.02 -9.12
N THR A 191 -2.40 -25.03 -8.32
CA THR A 191 -3.77 -25.07 -8.83
C THR A 191 -4.13 -23.77 -9.52
N ILE A 192 -3.79 -22.62 -8.92
CA ILE A 192 -4.04 -21.30 -9.52
C ILE A 192 -3.30 -21.17 -10.84
N PHE A 193 -1.99 -21.49 -10.85
CA PHE A 193 -1.17 -21.40 -12.06
C PHE A 193 -1.66 -22.32 -13.16
N SER A 194 -2.01 -23.57 -12.87
CA SER A 194 -2.47 -24.52 -13.86
C SER A 194 -3.86 -24.19 -14.40
N LYS A 195 -4.81 -23.82 -13.54
CA LYS A 195 -6.18 -23.51 -13.96
C LYS A 195 -6.27 -22.28 -14.85
N LEU A 196 -5.47 -21.26 -14.57
CA LEU A 196 -5.43 -20.03 -15.38
C LEU A 196 -4.33 -20.04 -16.44
N SER A 197 -3.64 -21.18 -16.64
CA SER A 197 -2.55 -21.33 -17.60
C SER A 197 -1.43 -20.29 -17.45
N LEU A 198 -1.13 -19.89 -16.21
CA LEU A 198 -0.12 -18.88 -15.91
C LEU A 198 1.29 -19.49 -15.93
N PRO A 199 2.32 -18.73 -16.36
CA PRO A 199 3.69 -19.23 -16.46
C PRO A 199 4.39 -19.25 -15.08
N LYS A 200 4.19 -20.32 -14.29
CA LYS A 200 4.79 -20.47 -12.95
C LYS A 200 6.32 -20.41 -12.97
N ASN A 201 6.95 -20.81 -14.07
CA ASN A 201 8.40 -20.79 -14.24
C ASN A 201 9.01 -19.37 -14.20
N LEU A 202 8.22 -18.31 -14.31
CA LEU A 202 8.66 -16.92 -14.17
C LEU A 202 8.80 -16.49 -12.70
N MET A 203 8.13 -17.19 -11.79
CA MET A 203 8.08 -16.82 -10.38
C MET A 203 9.40 -17.13 -9.68
N GLN A 204 9.82 -16.22 -8.79
CA GLN A 204 11.04 -16.40 -8.02
C GLN A 204 10.74 -17.02 -6.66
N LYS A 205 11.80 -17.47 -5.98
CA LYS A 205 11.68 -17.95 -4.59
C LYS A 205 11.12 -16.83 -3.70
N ILE A 206 10.14 -17.17 -2.88
CA ILE A 206 9.60 -16.26 -1.87
C ILE A 206 10.60 -16.16 -0.72
N VAL A 207 10.93 -14.92 -0.33
CA VAL A 207 11.82 -14.61 0.80
C VAL A 207 11.06 -13.80 1.85
N LEU A 208 11.42 -13.99 3.12
CA LEU A 208 10.78 -13.29 4.23
C LEU A 208 11.39 -11.91 4.47
N PRO A 209 10.65 -10.96 5.06
CA PRO A 209 11.22 -9.72 5.58
C PRO A 209 12.44 -9.98 6.49
N GLY A 210 13.45 -9.13 6.39
CA GLY A 210 14.74 -9.29 7.07
C GLY A 210 15.78 -10.07 6.25
N THR A 211 15.42 -10.68 5.12
CA THR A 211 16.38 -11.38 4.25
C THR A 211 17.31 -10.39 3.55
N ILE A 212 18.61 -10.59 3.64
CA ILE A 212 19.59 -9.84 2.86
C ILE A 212 19.58 -10.37 1.43
N ILE A 213 19.11 -9.57 0.48
CA ILE A 213 19.07 -9.91 -0.95
C ILE A 213 20.48 -9.92 -1.54
N GLY A 214 21.26 -8.90 -1.23
CA GLY A 214 22.64 -8.77 -1.68
C GLY A 214 23.19 -7.39 -1.42
N GLU A 215 24.43 -7.18 -1.82
CA GLU A 215 25.07 -5.88 -1.85
C GLU A 215 24.84 -5.17 -3.18
N ILE A 216 24.80 -3.85 -3.21
CA ILE A 216 24.74 -3.06 -4.44
C ILE A 216 25.88 -3.46 -5.38
N THR A 217 25.61 -3.67 -6.68
CA THR A 217 26.63 -4.10 -7.65
C THR A 217 27.76 -3.09 -7.82
N GLY A 218 28.98 -3.59 -8.17
CA GLY A 218 30.19 -2.78 -8.21
C GLY A 218 30.15 -1.58 -9.17
N ASP A 219 29.42 -1.67 -10.29
CA ASP A 219 29.27 -0.54 -11.21
C ASP A 219 28.36 0.54 -10.62
N LEU A 220 27.27 0.14 -9.95
CA LEU A 220 26.42 1.07 -9.23
C LEU A 220 27.14 1.68 -8.01
N GLN A 221 27.97 0.91 -7.30
CA GLN A 221 28.79 1.46 -6.20
C GLN A 221 29.62 2.66 -6.64
N LYS A 222 30.26 2.55 -7.81
CA LYS A 222 31.06 3.65 -8.38
C LYS A 222 30.17 4.85 -8.75
N GLU A 223 29.03 4.60 -9.36
CA GLU A 223 28.08 5.63 -9.76
C GLU A 223 27.48 6.36 -8.56
N LEU A 224 27.13 5.62 -7.51
CA LEU A 224 26.45 6.13 -6.33
C LEU A 224 27.40 6.74 -5.29
N GLY A 225 28.70 6.43 -5.38
CA GLY A 225 29.72 6.87 -4.42
C GLY A 225 29.67 6.16 -3.08
N GLY A 226 29.10 4.94 -3.02
CA GLY A 226 29.00 4.14 -1.81
C GLY A 226 28.29 2.81 -2.06
N THR A 227 28.26 1.98 -1.00
CA THR A 227 27.64 0.66 -1.02
C THR A 227 26.93 0.35 0.29
N CYS A 228 25.94 -0.51 0.22
CA CYS A 228 25.29 -1.14 1.37
C CYS A 228 24.55 -2.41 0.94
N ASN A 229 24.06 -3.18 1.91
CA ASN A 229 23.17 -4.30 1.65
C ASN A 229 21.78 -3.83 1.26
N VAL A 230 21.13 -4.55 0.35
CA VAL A 230 19.69 -4.46 0.09
C VAL A 230 18.99 -5.52 0.92
N VAL A 231 18.06 -5.10 1.76
CA VAL A 231 17.30 -5.98 2.67
C VAL A 231 15.84 -6.01 2.23
N ALA A 232 15.28 -7.21 2.09
CA ALA A 232 13.84 -7.38 1.94
C ALA A 232 13.15 -6.89 3.23
N VAL A 233 12.25 -5.95 3.09
CA VAL A 233 11.49 -5.37 4.22
C VAL A 233 10.01 -5.79 4.11
N GLY A 234 9.09 -5.15 4.78
CA GLY A 234 7.69 -5.23 4.39
C GLY A 234 7.52 -4.52 3.05
N SER A 235 7.80 -5.22 1.96
CA SER A 235 7.94 -4.59 0.63
C SER A 235 6.61 -4.09 0.07
N HIS A 236 5.46 -4.54 0.57
CA HIS A 236 4.19 -3.83 0.45
C HIS A 236 4.17 -2.68 1.48
N ASP A 237 4.01 -1.43 1.02
CA ASP A 237 4.05 -0.20 1.84
C ASP A 237 3.19 -0.28 3.11
N THR A 238 2.00 -0.86 3.01
CA THR A 238 1.11 -1.11 4.14
C THR A 238 1.71 -2.11 5.14
N ALA A 239 2.44 -3.14 4.71
CA ALA A 239 3.09 -4.07 5.62
C ALA A 239 4.21 -3.37 6.42
N SER A 240 4.98 -2.52 5.76
CA SER A 240 5.96 -1.67 6.42
C SER A 240 5.28 -0.68 7.37
N ALA A 241 4.21 0.00 6.95
CA ALA A 241 3.50 0.95 7.81
C ALA A 241 2.99 0.29 9.12
N LEU A 242 2.49 -0.93 9.03
CA LEU A 242 2.03 -1.66 10.22
C LEU A 242 3.16 -2.06 11.16
N ALA A 243 4.36 -2.33 10.64
CA ALA A 243 5.53 -2.63 11.46
C ALA A 243 5.96 -1.45 12.35
N ALA A 244 5.49 -0.22 12.05
CA ALA A 244 5.71 0.94 12.90
C ALA A 244 4.75 1.01 14.09
N ILE A 245 3.60 0.33 14.04
CA ILE A 245 2.59 0.37 15.09
C ILE A 245 3.08 -0.43 16.30
N ALA A 246 3.00 0.19 17.48
CA ALA A 246 3.27 -0.44 18.78
C ALA A 246 1.94 -0.74 19.48
N ALA A 247 1.17 -1.68 18.92
CA ALA A 247 -0.08 -2.11 19.52
C ALA A 247 0.17 -3.14 20.62
N GLU A 248 -0.64 -3.11 21.67
CA GLU A 248 -0.65 -4.09 22.74
C GLU A 248 -1.94 -4.93 22.67
N GLY A 249 -1.81 -6.22 22.95
CA GLY A 249 -2.95 -7.14 22.90
C GLY A 249 -3.45 -7.40 21.48
N ASP A 250 -4.73 -7.78 21.35
CA ASP A 250 -5.36 -8.18 20.09
C ASP A 250 -6.69 -7.45 19.79
N GLU A 251 -7.13 -6.55 20.68
CA GLU A 251 -8.37 -5.77 20.53
C GLU A 251 -8.17 -4.49 19.68
N TRP A 252 -7.40 -4.57 18.63
CA TRP A 252 -7.11 -3.41 17.80
C TRP A 252 -7.27 -3.68 16.32
N ALA A 253 -7.54 -2.61 15.60
CA ALA A 253 -7.50 -2.55 14.15
C ALA A 253 -6.57 -1.44 13.67
N PHE A 254 -6.21 -1.47 12.41
CA PHE A 254 -5.47 -0.41 11.75
C PHE A 254 -6.24 0.15 10.57
N ILE A 255 -5.91 1.39 10.21
CA ILE A 255 -6.27 2.01 8.94
C ILE A 255 -5.00 2.60 8.35
N SER A 256 -4.52 2.01 7.24
CA SER A 256 -3.51 2.66 6.39
C SER A 256 -4.25 3.62 5.46
N SER A 257 -4.23 4.91 5.81
CA SER A 257 -5.04 5.93 5.15
C SER A 257 -4.21 6.77 4.17
N GLY A 258 -4.42 6.51 2.90
CA GLY A 258 -3.82 7.19 1.75
C GLY A 258 -4.83 7.39 0.64
N THR A 259 -4.42 7.27 -0.62
CA THR A 259 -5.32 7.24 -1.79
C THR A 259 -6.39 6.17 -1.64
N TRP A 260 -5.98 4.97 -1.23
CA TRP A 260 -6.81 3.91 -0.67
C TRP A 260 -6.81 4.00 0.85
N SER A 261 -7.83 3.42 1.49
CA SER A 261 -7.84 3.12 2.92
C SER A 261 -7.86 1.61 3.08
N LEU A 262 -6.82 1.05 3.70
CA LEU A 262 -6.76 -0.37 4.01
C LEU A 262 -7.06 -0.53 5.49
N MET A 263 -8.23 -1.09 5.81
CA MET A 263 -8.64 -1.31 7.20
C MET A 263 -8.62 -2.80 7.55
N GLY A 264 -8.00 -3.16 8.68
CA GLY A 264 -7.88 -4.55 9.07
C GLY A 264 -7.31 -4.75 10.46
N THR A 265 -6.98 -6.01 10.76
CA THR A 265 -6.30 -6.44 11.98
C THR A 265 -5.27 -7.53 11.67
N ILE A 266 -4.48 -7.94 12.65
CA ILE A 266 -3.52 -9.03 12.52
C ILE A 266 -4.13 -10.33 13.06
N THR A 267 -3.99 -11.43 12.29
CA THR A 267 -4.38 -12.78 12.69
C THR A 267 -3.20 -13.73 12.54
N PRO A 268 -3.04 -14.72 13.43
CA PRO A 268 -1.91 -15.66 13.36
C PRO A 268 -1.96 -16.57 12.13
N THR A 269 -3.16 -16.81 11.61
CA THR A 269 -3.40 -17.66 10.43
C THR A 269 -4.42 -17.02 9.50
N PRO A 270 -4.44 -17.37 8.20
CA PRO A 270 -5.43 -16.85 7.27
C PRO A 270 -6.84 -17.32 7.64
N LEU A 271 -7.81 -16.42 7.52
CA LEU A 271 -9.22 -16.71 7.69
C LEU A 271 -9.88 -16.91 6.32
N LEU A 272 -10.24 -18.16 6.00
CA LEU A 272 -10.72 -18.58 4.67
C LEU A 272 -12.18 -19.02 4.69
N THR A 273 -12.99 -18.44 5.59
CA THR A 273 -14.40 -18.82 5.76
C THR A 273 -15.29 -18.13 4.72
N PRO A 274 -16.51 -18.68 4.47
CA PRO A 274 -17.49 -18.03 3.59
C PRO A 274 -17.87 -16.62 4.03
N GLU A 275 -17.90 -16.36 5.34
CA GLU A 275 -18.20 -15.04 5.90
C GLU A 275 -17.13 -14.02 5.52
N VAL A 276 -15.86 -14.39 5.61
CA VAL A 276 -14.71 -13.54 5.22
C VAL A 276 -14.72 -13.27 3.72
N LEU A 277 -15.06 -14.29 2.90
CA LEU A 277 -15.25 -14.13 1.47
C LEU A 277 -16.40 -13.16 1.15
N THR A 278 -17.55 -13.32 1.84
CA THR A 278 -18.74 -12.47 1.65
C THR A 278 -18.49 -11.04 2.10
N ALA A 279 -17.75 -10.86 3.18
CA ALA A 279 -17.32 -9.55 3.68
C ALA A 279 -16.20 -8.92 2.84
N ASP A 280 -15.70 -9.64 1.83
CA ASP A 280 -14.71 -9.17 0.87
C ASP A 280 -13.37 -8.75 1.52
N PHE A 281 -12.89 -9.55 2.49
CA PHE A 281 -11.58 -9.36 3.10
C PHE A 281 -10.47 -10.07 2.31
N THR A 282 -9.25 -9.55 2.44
CA THR A 282 -8.01 -10.14 1.94
C THR A 282 -7.11 -10.59 3.09
N ASN A 283 -6.45 -11.73 2.91
CA ASN A 283 -5.42 -12.25 3.80
C ASN A 283 -4.06 -11.99 3.17
N GLU A 284 -3.31 -11.03 3.69
CA GLU A 284 -1.99 -10.66 3.18
C GLU A 284 -0.91 -10.88 4.24
N GLY A 285 0.32 -11.13 3.81
CA GLY A 285 1.44 -11.35 4.71
C GLY A 285 1.83 -10.11 5.52
N ALA A 286 2.05 -10.28 6.82
CA ALA A 286 2.65 -9.28 7.70
C ALA A 286 4.16 -9.50 7.84
N VAL A 287 4.88 -8.47 8.28
CA VAL A 287 6.33 -8.53 8.54
C VAL A 287 6.70 -9.59 9.60
N SER A 288 5.83 -9.78 10.60
CA SER A 288 6.00 -10.81 11.64
C SER A 288 5.82 -12.25 11.14
N GLY A 289 5.36 -12.43 9.91
CA GLY A 289 4.93 -13.73 9.39
C GLY A 289 3.46 -14.06 9.71
N ASP A 290 2.76 -13.24 10.48
CA ASP A 290 1.30 -13.30 10.65
C ASP A 290 0.56 -12.85 9.39
N ILE A 291 -0.75 -12.79 9.46
CA ILE A 291 -1.63 -12.36 8.39
C ILE A 291 -2.26 -11.01 8.73
N ARG A 292 -2.21 -10.10 7.79
CA ARG A 292 -3.02 -8.88 7.77
C ARG A 292 -4.38 -9.24 7.15
N LEU A 293 -5.39 -9.47 7.96
CA LEU A 293 -6.76 -9.57 7.50
C LEU A 293 -7.29 -8.15 7.30
N LEU A 294 -7.47 -7.73 6.07
CA LEU A 294 -7.83 -6.36 5.75
C LEU A 294 -8.81 -6.27 4.57
N LYS A 295 -9.39 -5.08 4.41
CA LYS A 295 -10.24 -4.74 3.28
C LYS A 295 -9.73 -3.46 2.63
N ASN A 296 -9.64 -3.46 1.30
CA ASN A 296 -9.37 -2.26 0.54
C ASN A 296 -10.67 -1.46 0.38
N ILE A 297 -10.62 -0.19 0.74
CA ILE A 297 -11.71 0.78 0.72
C ILE A 297 -11.26 1.97 -0.12
N THR A 298 -12.13 2.57 -0.91
CA THR A 298 -11.84 3.87 -1.53
C THR A 298 -11.52 4.89 -0.44
N GLY A 299 -10.31 5.46 -0.48
CA GLY A 299 -9.81 6.35 0.57
C GLY A 299 -9.87 7.83 0.21
N LEU A 300 -8.77 8.53 0.49
CA LEU A 300 -8.63 9.96 0.24
C LEU A 300 -8.57 10.32 -1.25
N TRP A 301 -8.63 9.35 -2.15
CA TRP A 301 -8.80 9.54 -3.59
C TRP A 301 -9.96 10.49 -3.91
N LEU A 302 -11.07 10.39 -3.17
CA LEU A 302 -12.22 11.29 -3.31
C LEU A 302 -11.82 12.75 -3.11
N LEU A 303 -11.13 13.05 -2.00
CA LEU A 303 -10.64 14.41 -1.69
C LEU A 303 -9.54 14.86 -2.65
N GLN A 304 -8.61 13.96 -2.99
CA GLN A 304 -7.52 14.27 -3.92
C GLN A 304 -8.07 14.65 -5.31
N SER A 305 -9.10 13.96 -5.76
CA SER A 305 -9.78 14.22 -7.04
C SER A 305 -10.51 15.55 -7.02
N LEU A 306 -11.23 15.86 -5.94
CA LEU A 306 -11.90 17.17 -5.75
C LEU A 306 -10.86 18.30 -5.74
N VAL A 307 -9.78 18.17 -4.98
CA VAL A 307 -8.71 19.17 -4.91
C VAL A 307 -8.06 19.39 -6.27
N LYS A 308 -7.78 18.31 -7.02
CA LYS A 308 -7.24 18.39 -8.38
C LYS A 308 -8.16 19.16 -9.32
N GLU A 309 -9.47 18.85 -9.28
CA GLU A 309 -10.49 19.49 -10.10
C GLU A 309 -10.60 20.99 -9.76
N TRP A 310 -10.71 21.35 -8.48
CA TRP A 310 -10.79 22.74 -8.04
C TRP A 310 -9.50 23.55 -8.33
N THR A 311 -8.34 22.94 -8.16
CA THR A 311 -7.08 23.58 -8.51
C THR A 311 -6.99 23.89 -10.00
N ALA A 312 -7.47 22.99 -10.86
CA ALA A 312 -7.54 23.23 -12.30
C ALA A 312 -8.52 24.36 -12.67
N GLN A 313 -9.51 24.64 -11.82
CA GLN A 313 -10.44 25.75 -11.93
C GLN A 313 -9.89 27.07 -11.31
N GLY A 314 -8.67 27.07 -10.82
CA GLY A 314 -8.04 28.24 -10.18
C GLY A 314 -8.48 28.51 -8.75
N MET A 315 -9.18 27.57 -8.09
CA MET A 315 -9.60 27.74 -6.71
C MET A 315 -8.46 27.48 -5.74
N ASN A 316 -8.45 28.22 -4.64
CA ASN A 316 -7.51 27.95 -3.54
C ASN A 316 -7.97 26.70 -2.77
N CYS A 317 -7.11 25.71 -2.67
CA CYS A 317 -7.35 24.42 -2.01
C CYS A 317 -6.36 24.19 -0.86
N ASP A 318 -6.29 25.11 0.10
CA ASP A 318 -5.53 24.89 1.33
C ASP A 318 -6.20 23.78 2.15
N TYR A 319 -5.49 22.67 2.32
CA TYR A 319 -6.04 21.45 2.96
C TYR A 319 -6.41 21.70 4.42
N SER A 320 -5.58 22.44 5.17
CA SER A 320 -5.82 22.73 6.58
C SER A 320 -7.05 23.61 6.77
N ARG A 321 -7.24 24.60 5.89
CA ARG A 321 -8.44 25.42 5.84
C ARG A 321 -9.68 24.57 5.56
N MET A 322 -9.63 23.71 4.55
CA MET A 322 -10.76 22.85 4.19
C MET A 322 -11.16 21.91 5.34
N VAL A 323 -10.20 21.36 6.09
CA VAL A 323 -10.46 20.55 7.28
C VAL A 323 -11.14 21.40 8.36
N ALA A 324 -10.64 22.60 8.64
CA ALA A 324 -11.23 23.50 9.63
C ALA A 324 -12.65 23.99 9.26
N GLU A 325 -12.90 24.22 7.97
CA GLU A 325 -14.23 24.53 7.44
C GLU A 325 -15.16 23.31 7.55
N GLY A 326 -14.67 22.10 7.24
CA GLY A 326 -15.41 20.86 7.39
C GLY A 326 -15.79 20.53 8.82
N GLU A 327 -14.94 20.88 9.81
CA GLU A 327 -15.28 20.75 11.24
C GLU A 327 -16.46 21.65 11.66
N LYS A 328 -16.64 22.80 11.00
CA LYS A 328 -17.72 23.77 11.28
C LYS A 328 -18.96 23.53 10.43
N SER A 329 -18.85 22.73 9.36
CA SER A 329 -19.96 22.44 8.46
C SER A 329 -21.04 21.60 9.17
N ASP A 330 -22.29 21.87 8.87
CA ASP A 330 -23.49 21.12 9.28
C ASP A 330 -23.94 20.10 8.24
N CYS A 331 -23.13 19.81 7.23
CA CYS A 331 -23.42 18.84 6.18
C CYS A 331 -23.42 17.41 6.77
N GLU A 332 -24.58 16.77 6.77
CA GLU A 332 -24.75 15.37 7.22
C GLU A 332 -24.97 14.40 6.04
N SER A 333 -24.85 14.89 4.81
CA SER A 333 -24.94 14.04 3.60
C SER A 333 -23.77 13.06 3.56
N THR A 334 -24.04 11.85 3.04
CA THR A 334 -23.05 10.77 2.94
C THR A 334 -23.17 10.07 1.60
N ILE A 335 -22.09 9.43 1.17
CA ILE A 335 -22.04 8.60 -0.04
C ILE A 335 -21.56 7.19 0.32
N ASP A 336 -21.93 6.21 -0.50
CA ASP A 336 -21.20 4.93 -0.51
C ASP A 336 -19.86 5.16 -1.20
N VAL A 337 -18.79 5.18 -0.42
CA VAL A 337 -17.44 5.45 -0.93
C VAL A 337 -16.94 4.40 -1.92
N ASN A 338 -17.55 3.22 -1.95
CA ASN A 338 -17.20 2.11 -2.83
C ASN A 338 -18.09 2.04 -4.09
N ASP A 339 -19.03 2.97 -4.27
CA ASP A 339 -19.83 3.05 -5.50
C ASP A 339 -18.91 3.25 -6.72
N SER A 340 -19.12 2.44 -7.75
CA SER A 340 -18.27 2.40 -8.95
C SER A 340 -18.15 3.75 -9.67
N ARG A 341 -19.15 4.65 -9.53
CA ARG A 341 -19.12 6.02 -10.08
C ARG A 341 -17.92 6.84 -9.57
N PHE A 342 -17.37 6.52 -8.40
CA PHE A 342 -16.23 7.23 -7.79
C PHE A 342 -14.87 6.68 -8.20
N THR A 343 -14.81 5.59 -8.93
CA THR A 343 -13.53 4.94 -9.32
C THR A 343 -12.71 5.82 -10.26
N ALA A 344 -13.32 6.36 -11.32
CA ALA A 344 -12.68 7.21 -12.31
C ALA A 344 -13.65 8.19 -12.98
N PRO A 345 -14.34 9.07 -12.23
CA PRO A 345 -15.29 10.00 -12.81
C PRO A 345 -14.58 11.09 -13.61
N LYS A 346 -15.26 11.63 -14.61
CA LYS A 346 -14.82 12.84 -15.35
C LYS A 346 -14.76 14.06 -14.43
N SER A 347 -15.70 14.17 -13.49
CA SER A 347 -15.75 15.17 -12.42
C SER A 347 -16.20 14.46 -11.13
N MET A 348 -15.36 14.50 -10.12
CA MET A 348 -15.66 13.93 -8.79
C MET A 348 -16.75 14.76 -8.10
N LYS A 349 -16.69 16.08 -8.26
CA LYS A 349 -17.72 16.97 -7.73
C LYS A 349 -19.10 16.61 -8.28
N GLN A 350 -19.22 16.48 -9.61
CA GLN A 350 -20.49 16.13 -10.24
C GLN A 350 -21.00 14.75 -9.81
N ALA A 351 -20.10 13.76 -9.70
CA ALA A 351 -20.47 12.42 -9.26
C ALA A 351 -21.04 12.41 -7.82
N ILE A 352 -20.47 13.21 -6.92
CA ILE A 352 -20.99 13.38 -5.55
C ILE A 352 -22.34 14.10 -5.57
N ASP A 353 -22.47 15.17 -6.35
CA ASP A 353 -23.72 15.93 -6.46
C ASP A 353 -24.87 15.06 -6.99
N ASP A 354 -24.60 14.24 -8.00
CA ASP A 354 -25.57 13.34 -8.59
C ASP A 354 -25.99 12.24 -7.60
N TYR A 355 -25.03 11.68 -6.86
CA TYR A 355 -25.33 10.73 -5.79
C TYR A 355 -26.25 11.34 -4.73
N CYS A 356 -25.93 12.56 -4.26
CA CYS A 356 -26.78 13.26 -3.28
C CYS A 356 -28.20 13.52 -3.81
N ARG A 357 -28.36 13.90 -5.11
CA ARG A 357 -29.67 14.08 -5.73
C ARG A 357 -30.46 12.77 -5.79
N GLU A 358 -29.83 11.70 -6.26
CA GLU A 358 -30.46 10.38 -6.40
C GLU A 358 -30.93 9.81 -5.07
N THR A 359 -30.20 10.13 -3.99
CA THR A 359 -30.49 9.67 -2.62
C THR A 359 -31.30 10.69 -1.80
N ASN A 360 -31.80 11.75 -2.42
CA ASN A 360 -32.56 12.83 -1.78
C ASN A 360 -31.84 13.49 -0.59
N GLN A 361 -30.52 13.66 -0.70
CA GLN A 361 -29.68 14.32 0.29
C GLN A 361 -29.35 15.75 -0.14
N ARG A 362 -28.98 16.59 0.84
CA ARG A 362 -28.48 17.96 0.60
C ARG A 362 -27.18 17.90 -0.22
N ILE A 363 -27.12 18.65 -1.32
CA ILE A 363 -25.91 18.82 -2.11
C ILE A 363 -24.93 19.75 -1.35
N PRO A 364 -23.65 19.36 -1.18
CA PRO A 364 -22.64 20.22 -0.58
C PRO A 364 -22.48 21.54 -1.33
N GLN A 365 -22.33 22.66 -0.61
CA GLN A 365 -22.28 24.01 -1.19
C GLN A 365 -20.87 24.64 -1.11
N SER A 366 -20.00 24.14 -0.23
CA SER A 366 -18.67 24.67 0.00
C SER A 366 -17.61 23.58 0.02
N GLN A 367 -16.32 23.94 -0.14
CA GLN A 367 -15.21 22.99 0.01
C GLN A 367 -15.23 22.31 1.40
N GLY A 368 -15.65 23.02 2.44
CA GLY A 368 -15.82 22.47 3.78
C GLY A 368 -16.93 21.42 3.85
N ASP A 369 -18.06 21.63 3.16
CA ASP A 369 -19.14 20.63 3.08
C ASP A 369 -18.69 19.34 2.40
N TYR A 370 -17.98 19.44 1.26
CA TYR A 370 -17.43 18.27 0.59
C TYR A 370 -16.38 17.55 1.44
N MET A 371 -15.52 18.31 2.16
CA MET A 371 -14.57 17.72 3.10
C MET A 371 -15.28 16.94 4.20
N ARG A 372 -16.34 17.52 4.78
CA ARG A 372 -17.12 16.86 5.84
C ARG A 372 -17.85 15.64 5.30
N LEU A 373 -18.53 15.76 4.15
CA LEU A 373 -19.26 14.66 3.51
C LEU A 373 -18.33 13.45 3.30
N VAL A 374 -17.15 13.67 2.69
CA VAL A 374 -16.20 12.58 2.43
C VAL A 374 -15.67 11.97 3.72
N CYS A 375 -15.26 12.79 4.69
CA CYS A 375 -14.77 12.30 5.99
C CYS A 375 -15.85 11.52 6.76
N LEU A 376 -17.10 11.99 6.74
CA LEU A 376 -18.23 11.31 7.39
C LEU A 376 -18.54 9.97 6.70
N SER A 377 -18.54 9.95 5.38
CA SER A 377 -18.77 8.73 4.59
C SER A 377 -17.68 7.68 4.84
N LEU A 378 -16.41 8.09 4.87
CA LEU A 378 -15.28 7.21 5.22
C LEU A 378 -15.40 6.69 6.65
N ALA A 379 -15.76 7.54 7.62
CA ALA A 379 -15.92 7.13 9.01
C ALA A 379 -17.07 6.12 9.19
N ASN A 380 -18.18 6.28 8.46
CA ASN A 380 -19.27 5.30 8.43
C ASN A 380 -18.81 3.97 7.84
N GLU A 381 -18.05 4.00 6.75
CA GLU A 381 -17.51 2.78 6.16
C GLU A 381 -16.53 2.07 7.10
N TYR A 382 -15.66 2.81 7.79
CA TYR A 382 -14.76 2.24 8.81
C TYR A 382 -15.54 1.60 9.97
N ALA A 383 -16.66 2.19 10.38
CA ALA A 383 -17.52 1.60 11.41
C ALA A 383 -18.16 0.28 10.92
N ARG A 384 -18.59 0.23 9.66
CA ARG A 384 -19.14 -0.99 9.04
C ARG A 384 -18.06 -2.09 8.95
N VAL A 385 -16.87 -1.76 8.43
CA VAL A 385 -15.77 -2.71 8.30
C VAL A 385 -15.27 -3.19 9.68
N LYS A 386 -15.26 -2.32 10.70
CA LYS A 386 -14.97 -2.73 12.09
C LYS A 386 -15.91 -3.83 12.56
N GLN A 387 -17.22 -3.70 12.33
CA GLN A 387 -18.21 -4.72 12.72
C GLN A 387 -17.97 -6.02 11.95
N GLU A 388 -17.67 -5.95 10.65
CA GLU A 388 -17.35 -7.14 9.86
C GLU A 388 -16.07 -7.84 10.36
N LEU A 389 -15.03 -7.08 10.76
CA LEU A 389 -13.81 -7.62 11.38
C LEU A 389 -14.11 -8.33 12.71
N GLU A 390 -14.93 -7.72 13.56
CA GLU A 390 -15.32 -8.32 14.84
C GLU A 390 -16.08 -9.64 14.63
N LEU A 391 -17.01 -9.68 13.67
CA LEU A 391 -17.73 -10.90 13.30
C LEU A 391 -16.80 -11.99 12.73
N SER A 392 -15.87 -11.59 11.84
CA SER A 392 -14.95 -12.53 11.18
C SER A 392 -13.90 -13.10 12.14
N THR A 393 -13.44 -12.32 13.11
CA THR A 393 -12.37 -12.71 14.04
C THR A 393 -12.85 -13.21 15.38
N GLY A 394 -14.12 -12.94 15.74
CA GLY A 394 -14.66 -13.18 17.09
C GLY A 394 -14.03 -12.26 18.16
N ARG A 395 -13.26 -11.24 17.77
CA ARG A 395 -12.56 -10.33 18.69
C ARG A 395 -13.19 -8.95 18.68
N ARG A 396 -13.32 -8.34 19.86
CA ARG A 396 -13.75 -6.95 20.01
C ARG A 396 -12.62 -6.01 19.60
N ILE A 397 -12.95 -4.91 18.91
CA ILE A 397 -12.01 -3.85 18.55
C ILE A 397 -12.30 -2.62 19.40
N THR A 398 -11.35 -2.23 20.24
CA THR A 398 -11.45 -1.08 21.14
C THR A 398 -10.54 0.08 20.73
N THR A 399 -9.50 -0.20 19.96
CA THR A 399 -8.53 0.79 19.48
C THR A 399 -8.31 0.68 17.98
N ILE A 400 -8.27 1.82 17.29
CA ILE A 400 -7.94 1.91 15.85
C ILE A 400 -6.69 2.78 15.68
N TYR A 401 -5.65 2.22 15.08
CA TYR A 401 -4.43 2.94 14.70
C TYR A 401 -4.57 3.43 13.26
N ILE A 402 -4.45 4.75 13.04
CA ILE A 402 -4.50 5.35 11.70
C ILE A 402 -3.10 5.82 11.33
N VAL A 403 -2.53 5.23 10.29
CA VAL A 403 -1.20 5.56 9.75
C VAL A 403 -1.29 6.12 8.33
N GLY A 404 -0.20 6.69 7.83
CA GLY A 404 -0.13 7.31 6.51
C GLY A 404 -0.67 8.74 6.49
N GLY A 405 -0.81 9.32 5.30
CA GLY A 405 -1.18 10.74 5.13
C GLY A 405 -2.51 11.14 5.77
N GLY A 406 -3.49 10.25 5.80
CA GLY A 406 -4.80 10.48 6.42
C GLY A 406 -4.76 10.66 7.93
N SER A 407 -3.70 10.19 8.61
CA SER A 407 -3.51 10.42 10.05
C SER A 407 -3.42 11.90 10.42
N GLN A 408 -3.13 12.78 9.46
CA GLN A 408 -3.09 14.21 9.65
C GLN A 408 -4.47 14.89 9.59
N ASN A 409 -5.50 14.22 9.05
CA ASN A 409 -6.83 14.78 8.94
C ASN A 409 -7.60 14.65 10.28
N ALA A 410 -7.58 15.74 11.06
CA ALA A 410 -8.20 15.75 12.38
C ALA A 410 -9.71 15.47 12.32
N LEU A 411 -10.41 16.00 11.32
CA LEU A 411 -11.85 15.77 11.14
C LEU A 411 -12.16 14.29 10.90
N LEU A 412 -11.43 13.63 9.98
CA LEU A 412 -11.61 12.21 9.71
C LEU A 412 -11.34 11.38 10.97
N ASN A 413 -10.26 11.67 11.70
CA ASN A 413 -9.90 10.93 12.91
C ASN A 413 -10.95 11.07 14.02
N LYS A 414 -11.50 12.28 14.22
CA LYS A 414 -12.61 12.53 15.17
C LYS A 414 -13.87 11.76 14.78
N LEU A 415 -14.29 11.88 13.51
CA LEU A 415 -15.46 11.19 13.00
C LEU A 415 -15.30 9.67 13.06
N THR A 416 -14.10 9.16 12.78
CA THR A 416 -13.78 7.74 12.93
C THR A 416 -13.97 7.29 14.38
N ALA A 417 -13.42 8.04 15.37
CA ALA A 417 -13.61 7.69 16.78
C ALA A 417 -15.10 7.70 17.19
N GLN A 418 -15.85 8.70 16.73
CA GLN A 418 -17.28 8.82 17.03
C GLN A 418 -18.11 7.67 16.43
N LYS A 419 -17.90 7.38 15.12
CA LYS A 419 -18.70 6.39 14.40
C LYS A 419 -18.37 4.96 14.77
N THR A 420 -17.08 4.66 15.07
CA THR A 420 -16.65 3.33 15.47
C THR A 420 -16.83 3.03 16.95
N GLY A 421 -16.96 4.07 17.79
CA GLY A 421 -16.96 3.95 19.25
C GLY A 421 -15.60 3.52 19.82
N CYS A 422 -14.52 3.63 19.02
CA CYS A 422 -13.18 3.21 19.41
C CYS A 422 -12.28 4.40 19.75
N LYS A 423 -11.29 4.18 20.60
CA LYS A 423 -10.14 5.06 20.70
C LYS A 423 -9.39 5.06 19.35
N VAL A 424 -9.12 6.21 18.79
CA VAL A 424 -8.30 6.37 17.58
C VAL A 424 -6.94 6.93 17.95
N VAL A 425 -5.87 6.27 17.50
CA VAL A 425 -4.48 6.72 17.64
C VAL A 425 -3.95 7.00 16.24
N ALA A 426 -3.75 8.27 15.91
CA ALA A 426 -3.34 8.73 14.58
C ALA A 426 -1.86 9.09 14.55
N GLY A 427 -1.13 8.54 13.57
CA GLY A 427 0.31 8.68 13.38
C GLY A 427 1.08 7.38 13.69
N PRO A 428 2.39 7.39 13.48
CA PRO A 428 3.17 8.47 12.89
C PRO A 428 2.87 8.66 11.39
N VAL A 429 3.16 9.84 10.86
CA VAL A 429 2.91 10.16 9.44
C VAL A 429 3.80 9.31 8.53
N GLU A 430 5.06 9.13 8.93
CA GLU A 430 6.09 8.39 8.18
C GLU A 430 6.14 6.90 8.61
N ALA A 431 4.98 6.29 8.89
CA ALA A 431 4.90 4.92 9.40
C ALA A 431 5.60 3.91 8.47
N THR A 432 5.43 4.04 7.15
CA THR A 432 6.06 3.16 6.16
C THR A 432 7.58 3.17 6.29
N ALA A 433 8.20 4.34 6.28
CA ALA A 433 9.66 4.47 6.42
C ALA A 433 10.15 3.97 7.79
N ILE A 434 9.40 4.24 8.87
CA ILE A 434 9.74 3.75 10.21
C ILE A 434 9.73 2.24 10.26
N GLY A 435 8.70 1.59 9.75
CA GLY A 435 8.59 0.13 9.74
C GLY A 435 9.64 -0.51 8.85
N ASN A 436 9.89 0.05 7.66
CA ASN A 436 10.96 -0.35 6.78
C ASN A 436 12.32 -0.35 7.51
N ILE A 437 12.68 0.76 8.17
CA ILE A 437 13.92 0.90 8.94
C ILE A 437 13.97 -0.08 10.12
N LYS A 438 12.85 -0.29 10.83
CA LYS A 438 12.79 -1.28 11.93
C LYS A 438 13.14 -2.69 11.45
N VAL A 439 12.62 -3.10 10.28
CA VAL A 439 12.95 -4.43 9.70
C VAL A 439 14.42 -4.52 9.36
N GLN A 440 15.00 -3.51 8.75
CA GLN A 440 16.42 -3.47 8.44
C GLN A 440 17.29 -3.54 9.71
N ALA A 441 16.93 -2.79 10.74
CA ALA A 441 17.66 -2.76 12.00
C ALA A 441 17.58 -4.11 12.76
N ARG A 442 16.44 -4.81 12.67
CA ARG A 442 16.30 -6.19 13.18
C ARG A 442 17.17 -7.15 12.39
N ALA A 443 17.18 -7.08 11.07
CA ALA A 443 18.06 -7.88 10.22
C ALA A 443 19.56 -7.65 10.52
N ALA A 444 19.92 -6.45 10.94
CA ALA A 444 21.28 -6.10 11.37
C ALA A 444 21.61 -6.48 12.84
N GLY A 445 20.62 -6.98 13.60
CA GLY A 445 20.77 -7.31 15.02
C GLY A 445 20.83 -6.12 15.97
N GLU A 446 20.46 -4.91 15.51
CA GLU A 446 20.46 -3.69 16.34
C GLU A 446 19.15 -3.47 17.11
N LEU A 447 18.05 -4.06 16.63
CA LEU A 447 16.77 -4.12 17.32
C LEU A 447 16.35 -5.57 17.52
N LYS A 448 15.76 -5.89 18.65
CA LYS A 448 15.05 -7.16 18.89
C LYS A 448 13.64 -7.09 18.33
N ASP A 449 12.97 -8.23 18.21
CA ASP A 449 11.63 -8.30 17.60
C ASP A 449 10.59 -7.41 18.28
N ASN A 450 10.64 -7.30 19.60
CA ASN A 450 9.71 -6.50 20.40
C ASN A 450 10.19 -5.06 20.68
N ASP A 451 11.39 -4.69 20.21
CA ASP A 451 11.91 -3.35 20.46
C ASP A 451 11.11 -2.33 19.64
N THR A 452 10.71 -1.26 20.33
CA THR A 452 10.05 -0.10 19.73
C THR A 452 10.89 1.13 20.03
N PRO A 453 11.67 1.62 19.05
CA PRO A 453 12.49 2.80 19.25
C PRO A 453 11.61 4.03 19.52
N ILE A 454 12.10 4.93 20.37
CA ILE A 454 11.48 6.21 20.65
C ILE A 454 11.59 7.08 19.38
N LEU A 455 10.46 7.49 18.86
CA LEU A 455 10.41 8.33 17.67
C LEU A 455 10.72 9.79 18.04
N LYS A 456 11.70 10.40 17.37
CA LYS A 456 12.12 11.78 17.58
C LYS A 456 12.00 12.60 16.29
N GLY A 457 11.42 13.79 16.38
CA GLY A 457 11.31 14.73 15.26
C GLY A 457 9.89 15.12 14.91
N ASN A 458 9.76 16.00 13.93
CA ASN A 458 8.47 16.47 13.44
C ASN A 458 7.70 15.34 12.74
N GLY A 459 6.36 15.28 12.95
CA GLY A 459 5.51 14.25 12.35
C GLY A 459 5.55 12.89 13.04
N MET A 460 6.36 12.73 14.11
CA MET A 460 6.50 11.49 14.86
C MET A 460 5.49 11.34 16.01
N ALA A 461 4.84 12.44 16.41
CA ALA A 461 3.91 12.46 17.53
C ALA A 461 2.60 11.74 17.18
N LEU A 462 2.15 10.88 18.10
CA LEU A 462 0.84 10.25 18.03
C LEU A 462 -0.21 11.21 18.59
N LYS A 463 -1.38 11.28 17.93
CA LYS A 463 -2.54 12.02 18.41
C LYS A 463 -3.65 11.05 18.75
N THR A 464 -4.26 11.23 19.93
CA THR A 464 -5.36 10.37 20.38
C THR A 464 -6.69 11.11 20.27
N TYR A 465 -7.70 10.43 19.74
CA TYR A 465 -9.08 10.88 19.67
C TYR A 465 -9.96 9.84 20.37
N LEU A 466 -10.81 10.32 21.27
CA LEU A 466 -11.73 9.46 22.01
C LEU A 466 -13.14 9.57 21.41
N PRO A 467 -13.94 8.50 21.44
CA PRO A 467 -15.35 8.62 21.13
C PRO A 467 -15.98 9.60 22.14
N GLN A 468 -16.65 10.62 21.63
CA GLN A 468 -17.42 11.52 22.50
C GLN A 468 -18.65 10.74 22.97
N SER A 469 -18.88 10.75 24.30
CA SER A 469 -20.10 10.22 24.94
C SER A 469 -21.34 11.01 24.53
#